data_5ed169ef5440a7e0f18efd181f5c6eff
#
_entry.id   5ed169ef5440a7e0f18efd181f5c6eff
#
_cell.length_a   1.000
_cell.length_b   1.000
_cell.length_c   1.000
_cell.angle_alpha   90.00
_cell.angle_beta   90.00
_cell.angle_gamma   90.00
#
_symmetry.space_group_name_H-M   'P 1'
#
loop_
_entity.id
_entity.type
_entity.pdbx_description
1 polymer ?
#
loop_
_entity_poly.entity_id
_entity_poly.type
_entity_poly.pdbx_seq_one_letter_code
_entity_poly.pdbx_strand_id
1 'polypeptide(L)'
;MNDCLFCKIIAGDIPSKKVYEDDLCYAFYDIDPQAPTHFLVIPKEHIQSVSQVSAANQATVGHIFAVIAKLAGGLGLESYRVVSNIGDQAGQSVHHLHFHVLSGRDMSWPPG
;
A
#
# COMPACT_ATOMS: atom_id res chain seq x y z
N MET A 1 -18.38 8.58 11.76
CA MET A 1 -18.56 7.29 11.08
C MET A 1 -17.58 7.15 9.94
N ASN A 2 -16.87 6.06 9.89
CA ASN A 2 -15.82 5.86 8.92
C ASN A 2 -16.26 4.82 7.88
N ASP A 3 -16.41 5.27 6.62
CA ASP A 3 -16.78 4.39 5.51
C ASP A 3 -15.56 3.86 4.75
N CYS A 4 -14.35 4.15 5.22
CA CYS A 4 -13.13 3.76 4.55
C CYS A 4 -12.92 2.25 4.61
N LEU A 5 -12.86 1.61 3.46
CA LEU A 5 -12.61 0.17 3.35
C LEU A 5 -11.31 -0.23 4.08
N PHE A 6 -10.24 0.53 3.89
CA PHE A 6 -8.95 0.18 4.49
C PHE A 6 -8.92 0.44 6.00
N CYS A 7 -9.61 1.46 6.49
CA CYS A 7 -9.77 1.65 7.93
C CYS A 7 -10.50 0.46 8.55
N LYS A 8 -11.49 -0.10 7.85
CA LYS A 8 -12.22 -1.28 8.31
C LYS A 8 -11.35 -2.53 8.32
N ILE A 9 -10.46 -2.67 7.34
CA ILE A 9 -9.49 -3.76 7.30
C ILE A 9 -8.54 -3.66 8.50
N ILE A 10 -8.02 -2.48 8.77
CA ILE A 10 -7.12 -2.23 9.90
C ILE A 10 -7.82 -2.57 11.22
N ALA A 11 -9.10 -2.20 11.35
CA ALA A 11 -9.88 -2.46 12.55
C ALA A 11 -10.28 -3.94 12.71
N GLY A 12 -10.10 -4.76 11.67
CA GLY A 12 -10.49 -6.16 11.70
C GLY A 12 -11.95 -6.42 11.34
N ASP A 13 -12.68 -5.38 10.90
CA ASP A 13 -14.09 -5.51 10.53
C ASP A 13 -14.25 -6.21 9.17
N ILE A 14 -13.25 -6.13 8.32
CA ILE A 14 -13.21 -6.78 7.01
C ILE A 14 -11.98 -7.67 6.96
N PRO A 15 -12.11 -8.94 6.57
CA PRO A 15 -10.96 -9.86 6.53
C PRO A 15 -9.98 -9.47 5.43
N SER A 16 -8.71 -9.80 5.65
CA SER A 16 -7.64 -9.59 4.68
C SER A 16 -6.55 -10.64 4.90
N LYS A 17 -5.73 -10.86 3.88
CA LYS A 17 -4.55 -11.73 4.01
C LYS A 17 -3.38 -10.87 4.43
N LYS A 18 -3.16 -10.76 5.74
CA LYS A 18 -2.12 -9.90 6.30
C LYS A 18 -0.73 -10.38 5.92
N VAL A 19 0.13 -9.44 5.50
CA VAL A 19 1.54 -9.66 5.24
C VAL A 19 2.38 -9.18 6.41
N TYR A 20 2.01 -8.03 7.00
CA TYR A 20 2.77 -7.39 8.05
C TYR A 20 1.91 -6.34 8.77
N GLU A 21 2.24 -6.08 10.00
CA GLU A 21 1.56 -5.03 10.77
C GLU A 21 2.48 -4.51 11.87
N ASP A 22 2.49 -3.20 12.07
CA ASP A 22 3.10 -2.56 13.23
C ASP A 22 2.22 -1.39 13.68
N ASP A 23 2.75 -0.54 14.59
CA ASP A 23 1.97 0.57 15.15
C ASP A 23 1.59 1.61 14.11
N LEU A 24 2.33 1.72 13.01
CA LEU A 24 2.16 2.79 12.02
C LEU A 24 1.53 2.33 10.72
N CYS A 25 1.66 1.06 10.35
CA CYS A 25 1.21 0.59 9.05
C CYS A 25 0.70 -0.85 9.08
N TYR A 26 0.02 -1.20 8.00
CA TYR A 26 -0.56 -2.52 7.80
C TYR A 26 -0.33 -2.93 6.34
N ALA A 27 0.07 -4.17 6.12
CA ALA A 27 0.29 -4.68 4.77
C ALA A 27 -0.52 -5.95 4.55
N PHE A 28 -1.13 -6.07 3.37
CA PHE A 28 -1.99 -7.21 3.02
C PHE A 28 -1.96 -7.46 1.52
N TYR A 29 -2.24 -8.71 1.13
CA TYR A 29 -2.28 -9.07 -0.28
C TYR A 29 -3.51 -8.47 -0.95
N ASP A 30 -3.32 -7.99 -2.21
CA ASP A 30 -4.41 -7.51 -3.04
C ASP A 30 -5.31 -8.70 -3.42
N ILE A 31 -6.63 -8.51 -3.35
CA ILE A 31 -7.59 -9.56 -3.70
C ILE A 31 -7.73 -9.75 -5.21
N ASP A 32 -7.24 -8.78 -6.00
CA ASP A 32 -7.23 -8.84 -7.45
C ASP A 32 -5.80 -8.59 -7.95
N PRO A 33 -4.88 -9.54 -7.70
CA PRO A 33 -3.46 -9.30 -7.95
C PRO A 33 -3.17 -9.12 -9.44
N GLN A 34 -2.34 -8.11 -9.73
CA GLN A 34 -1.91 -7.78 -11.08
C GLN A 34 -0.49 -8.29 -11.37
N ALA A 35 0.09 -9.03 -10.45
CA ALA A 35 1.39 -9.67 -10.57
C ALA A 35 1.42 -10.89 -9.65
N PRO A 36 2.34 -11.84 -9.85
CA PRO A 36 2.47 -13.01 -8.97
C PRO A 36 2.62 -12.66 -7.50
N THR A 37 3.33 -11.57 -7.20
CA THR A 37 3.34 -10.97 -5.86
C THR A 37 2.75 -9.57 -5.98
N HIS A 38 1.67 -9.32 -5.26
CA HIS A 38 1.04 -8.01 -5.24
C HIS A 38 0.42 -7.77 -3.88
N PHE A 39 1.04 -6.89 -3.09
CA PHE A 39 0.50 -6.51 -1.79
C PHE A 39 0.44 -5.00 -1.66
N LEU A 40 -0.33 -4.54 -0.70
CA LEU A 40 -0.52 -3.14 -0.39
C LEU A 40 0.07 -2.83 0.97
N VAL A 41 0.67 -1.65 1.12
CA VAL A 41 1.08 -1.14 2.42
C VAL A 41 0.36 0.18 2.66
N ILE A 42 -0.33 0.27 3.79
CA ILE A 42 -1.16 1.42 4.13
C ILE A 42 -0.79 1.94 5.51
N PRO A 43 -0.91 3.26 5.74
CA PRO A 43 -0.78 3.80 7.10
C PRO A 43 -2.02 3.46 7.92
N LYS A 44 -1.85 3.28 9.22
CA LYS A 44 -2.99 3.12 10.14
C LYS A 44 -3.73 4.44 10.32
N GLU A 45 -3.02 5.55 10.27
CA GLU A 45 -3.64 6.88 10.20
C GLU A 45 -4.34 7.03 8.85
N HIS A 46 -5.57 7.54 8.85
CA HIS A 46 -6.29 7.79 7.60
C HIS A 46 -5.71 9.02 6.91
N ILE A 47 -4.92 8.79 5.87
CA ILE A 47 -4.40 9.82 4.96
C ILE A 47 -5.03 9.54 3.61
N GLN A 48 -5.65 10.52 2.99
CA GLN A 48 -6.44 10.29 1.79
C GLN A 48 -5.59 9.84 0.60
N SER A 49 -4.44 10.47 0.38
CA SER A 49 -3.54 10.15 -0.72
C SER A 49 -2.19 10.83 -0.50
N VAL A 50 -1.27 10.63 -1.42
CA VAL A 50 0.04 11.31 -1.40
C VAL A 50 -0.13 12.83 -1.35
N SER A 51 -1.20 13.38 -1.95
CA SER A 51 -1.43 14.83 -1.94
C SER A 51 -1.70 15.39 -0.55
N GLN A 52 -2.00 14.55 0.43
CA GLN A 52 -2.22 14.96 1.82
C GLN A 52 -1.02 14.69 2.73
N VAL A 53 0.12 14.28 2.16
CA VAL A 53 1.35 14.11 2.93
C VAL A 53 1.88 15.49 3.31
N SER A 54 2.29 15.63 4.57
CA SER A 54 2.77 16.89 5.12
C SER A 54 3.83 16.63 6.20
N ALA A 55 4.35 17.68 6.80
CA ALA A 55 5.28 17.54 7.92
C ALA A 55 4.67 16.76 9.10
N ALA A 56 3.33 16.79 9.23
CA ALA A 56 2.64 16.10 10.33
C ALA A 56 2.64 14.56 10.17
N ASN A 57 2.74 14.05 8.93
CA ASN A 57 2.62 12.60 8.68
C ASN A 57 3.74 12.02 7.83
N GLN A 58 4.70 12.82 7.39
CA GLN A 58 5.76 12.34 6.50
C GLN A 58 6.62 11.24 7.13
N ALA A 59 6.78 11.24 8.44
CA ALA A 59 7.55 10.20 9.13
C ALA A 59 6.87 8.83 8.98
N THR A 60 5.55 8.79 9.04
CA THR A 60 4.77 7.55 8.81
C THR A 60 4.96 7.07 7.38
N VAL A 61 4.96 7.98 6.41
CA VAL A 61 5.15 7.61 5.00
C VAL A 61 6.57 7.08 4.77
N GLY A 62 7.58 7.73 5.35
CA GLY A 62 8.95 7.24 5.29
C GLY A 62 9.09 5.86 5.90
N HIS A 63 8.41 5.61 7.02
CA HIS A 63 8.37 4.31 7.66
C HIS A 63 7.77 3.24 6.72
N ILE A 64 6.72 3.59 5.97
CA ILE A 64 6.13 2.67 5.00
C ILE A 64 7.16 2.23 3.96
N PHE A 65 7.98 3.15 3.44
CA PHE A 65 9.02 2.78 2.48
C PHE A 65 10.08 1.85 3.10
N ALA A 66 10.44 2.09 4.36
CA ALA A 66 11.36 1.19 5.07
C ALA A 66 10.75 -0.21 5.23
N VAL A 67 9.45 -0.28 5.51
CA VAL A 67 8.72 -1.54 5.62
C VAL A 67 8.66 -2.27 4.27
N ILE A 68 8.40 -1.53 3.18
CA ILE A 68 8.41 -2.11 1.82
C ILE A 68 9.76 -2.76 1.54
N ALA A 69 10.86 -2.07 1.81
CA ALA A 69 12.19 -2.62 1.59
C ALA A 69 12.43 -3.88 2.41
N LYS A 70 12.01 -3.87 3.68
CA LYS A 70 12.14 -5.01 4.57
C LYS A 70 11.32 -6.21 4.08
N LEU A 71 10.08 -5.98 3.68
CA LEU A 71 9.19 -7.05 3.19
C LEU A 71 9.70 -7.62 1.87
N ALA A 72 10.16 -6.76 0.96
CA ALA A 72 10.72 -7.20 -0.31
C ALA A 72 11.94 -8.11 -0.07
N GLY A 73 12.82 -7.72 0.85
CA GLY A 73 13.97 -8.54 1.22
C GLY A 73 13.56 -9.89 1.81
N GLY A 74 12.60 -9.89 2.72
CA GLY A 74 12.11 -11.11 3.37
C GLY A 74 11.39 -12.05 2.42
N LEU A 75 10.72 -11.51 1.40
CA LEU A 75 10.02 -12.30 0.39
C LEU A 75 10.91 -12.68 -0.79
N GLY A 76 12.16 -12.24 -0.79
CA GLY A 76 13.09 -12.55 -1.87
C GLY A 76 12.82 -11.82 -3.17
N LEU A 77 12.20 -10.65 -3.12
CA LEU A 77 11.89 -9.87 -4.31
C LEU A 77 13.11 -9.07 -4.73
N GLU A 78 13.75 -9.48 -5.81
CA GLU A 78 14.93 -8.78 -6.34
C GLU A 78 14.54 -7.56 -7.17
N SER A 79 13.37 -7.59 -7.77
CA SER A 79 12.89 -6.55 -8.67
C SER A 79 11.40 -6.35 -8.44
N TYR A 80 10.99 -5.11 -8.20
CA TYR A 80 9.58 -4.83 -7.92
C TYR A 80 9.27 -3.38 -8.24
N ARG A 81 7.99 -3.11 -8.44
CA ARG A 81 7.48 -1.76 -8.71
C ARG A 81 6.59 -1.32 -7.57
N VAL A 82 6.74 -0.05 -7.18
CA VAL A 82 5.89 0.57 -6.17
C VAL A 82 5.02 1.62 -6.86
N VAL A 83 3.71 1.55 -6.64
CA VAL A 83 2.75 2.45 -7.25
C VAL A 83 1.81 3.02 -6.19
N SER A 84 1.59 4.33 -6.23
CA SER A 84 0.54 4.97 -5.46
C SER A 84 -0.24 5.91 -6.38
N ASN A 85 -1.55 5.73 -6.47
CA ASN A 85 -2.41 6.52 -7.34
C ASN A 85 -3.03 7.67 -6.57
N ILE A 86 -3.04 8.85 -7.15
CA ILE A 86 -3.62 10.05 -6.56
C ILE A 86 -4.73 10.55 -7.48
N GLY A 87 -5.95 10.52 -7.00
CA GLY A 87 -7.11 11.02 -7.74
C GLY A 87 -7.74 9.98 -8.66
N ASP A 88 -8.97 10.26 -9.07
CA ASP A 88 -9.79 9.29 -9.80
C ASP A 88 -9.22 8.98 -11.18
N GLN A 89 -8.75 9.98 -11.90
CA GLN A 89 -8.21 9.79 -13.25
C GLN A 89 -6.93 8.96 -13.24
N ALA A 90 -6.17 9.00 -12.16
CA ALA A 90 -4.97 8.19 -11.99
C ALA A 90 -5.28 6.78 -11.49
N GLY A 91 -6.55 6.48 -11.21
CA GLY A 91 -6.98 5.14 -10.82
C GLY A 91 -7.06 4.90 -9.31
N GLN A 92 -7.13 5.97 -8.51
CA GLN A 92 -7.32 5.80 -7.07
C GLN A 92 -8.76 5.40 -6.78
N SER A 93 -8.99 4.13 -6.47
CA SER A 93 -10.34 3.61 -6.19
C SER A 93 -10.69 3.64 -4.72
N VAL A 94 -9.71 3.62 -3.82
CA VAL A 94 -9.91 3.72 -2.37
C VAL A 94 -9.19 4.97 -1.87
N HIS A 95 -9.93 5.85 -1.18
CA HIS A 95 -9.41 7.14 -0.73
C HIS A 95 -8.77 7.02 0.66
N HIS A 96 -7.80 6.15 0.73
CA HIS A 96 -6.91 5.93 1.85
C HIS A 96 -5.56 5.61 1.24
N LEU A 97 -4.54 6.38 1.59
CA LEU A 97 -3.19 6.24 1.02
C LEU A 97 -2.75 4.78 1.01
N HIS A 98 -2.30 4.31 -0.14
CA HIS A 98 -1.78 2.96 -0.24
C HIS A 98 -0.72 2.88 -1.32
N PHE A 99 0.24 2.00 -1.08
CA PHE A 99 1.33 1.72 -2.00
C PHE A 99 1.19 0.28 -2.45
N HIS A 100 0.99 0.09 -3.76
CA HIS A 100 1.04 -1.23 -4.37
C HIS A 100 2.50 -1.65 -4.50
N VAL A 101 2.80 -2.89 -4.16
CA VAL A 101 4.11 -3.50 -4.40
C VAL A 101 3.87 -4.70 -5.30
N LEU A 102 4.42 -4.65 -6.51
CA LEU A 102 4.17 -5.66 -7.55
C LEU A 102 5.50 -6.25 -7.99
N SER A 103 5.55 -7.59 -8.10
CA SER A 103 6.76 -8.30 -8.47
C SER A 103 6.43 -9.64 -9.12
N GLY A 104 7.39 -10.21 -9.82
CA GLY A 104 7.29 -11.57 -10.34
C GLY A 104 6.97 -11.65 -11.82
N ARG A 105 6.92 -10.53 -12.52
CA ARG A 105 6.78 -10.47 -13.97
C ARG A 105 7.49 -9.25 -14.52
N ASP A 106 7.73 -9.22 -15.83
CA ASP A 106 8.26 -8.04 -16.47
C ASP A 106 7.24 -6.92 -16.46
N MET A 107 7.69 -5.72 -16.13
CA MET A 107 6.88 -4.52 -16.11
C MET A 107 7.24 -3.69 -17.33
N SER A 108 6.23 -3.17 -18.04
CA SER A 108 6.47 -2.37 -19.20
C SER A 108 6.65 -0.89 -18.86
N TRP A 109 7.17 -0.16 -19.83
CA TRP A 109 7.27 1.29 -19.76
C TRP A 109 6.76 1.86 -21.09
N PRO A 110 5.87 2.86 -21.09
CA PRO A 110 5.36 3.62 -19.93
C PRO A 110 4.45 2.80 -19.00
N PRO A 111 4.32 3.22 -17.75
CA PRO A 111 3.68 2.42 -16.71
C PRO A 111 2.15 2.41 -16.75
N GLY A 112 1.54 3.11 -17.65
CA GLY A 112 0.07 3.15 -17.69
C GLY A 112 -0.52 3.30 -19.05
#